data_33b427085e7cc262c5eb08c8c544045d
#
_entry.id   33b427085e7cc262c5eb08c8c544045d
#
_cell.length_a   1.000
_cell.length_b   1.000
_cell.length_c   1.000
_cell.angle_alpha   90.00
_cell.angle_beta   90.00
_cell.angle_gamma   90.00
#
_symmetry.space_group_name_H-M   'P 1'
#
loop_
_entity.id
_entity.type
_entity.pdbx_description
1 polymer ?
#
loop_
_entity_poly.entity_id
_entity_poly.type
_entity_poly.pdbx_seq_one_letter_code
_entity_poly.pdbx_strand_id
1 'polypeptide(L)'
;MKNYLISIKSILNYIKFSLFLFLFACIDPVVPKFDFQENLIIINGLASTVPGTTNVTVKETIIEFGEYASRSVAGCSIDLINSDTQERFPFYENGDVYYISDDFKTTPGSRWEVEVTLPNGDIYKSTSEKTPDLVSIQEIYSEFNPEMTYDESYDGYIPGDEIKIDFQDPTDQKNFFLYQYRAYQEELYCKICLNGILRDGECLSQVNNPLLTKEYYTYICDQRCWKITYNDEIIVFD
;
A
#
# COMPACT_ATOMS: atom_id res chain seq x y z
N MET A 1 29.65 -63.32 25.54
CA MET A 1 29.80 -62.54 24.28
C MET A 1 28.63 -62.77 23.31
N LYS A 2 28.05 -63.97 23.17
CA LYS A 2 26.98 -64.24 22.20
C LYS A 2 25.67 -63.50 22.45
N ASN A 3 25.27 -63.23 23.67
CA ASN A 3 24.02 -62.54 24.03
C ASN A 3 24.09 -61.00 23.78
N TYR A 4 25.26 -60.39 23.82
CA TYR A 4 25.45 -58.95 23.51
C TYR A 4 25.31 -58.66 22.02
N LEU A 5 25.80 -59.57 21.19
CA LEU A 5 25.72 -59.42 19.71
C LEU A 5 24.27 -59.52 19.17
N ILE A 6 23.43 -60.36 19.84
CA ILE A 6 22.01 -60.45 19.49
C ILE A 6 21.27 -59.20 19.87
N SER A 7 21.58 -58.56 20.99
CA SER A 7 20.96 -57.32 21.44
C SER A 7 21.30 -56.13 20.49
N ILE A 8 22.55 -56.03 20.04
CA ILE A 8 23.00 -54.97 19.13
C ILE A 8 22.32 -55.10 17.76
N LYS A 9 22.20 -56.33 17.22
CA LYS A 9 21.49 -56.53 15.95
C LYS A 9 20.00 -56.17 16.05
N SER A 10 19.36 -56.45 17.17
CA SER A 10 17.96 -56.08 17.41
C SER A 10 17.81 -54.56 17.45
N ILE A 11 18.65 -53.84 18.16
CA ILE A 11 18.63 -52.39 18.26
C ILE A 11 18.86 -51.75 16.88
N LEU A 12 19.79 -52.27 16.10
CA LEU A 12 20.06 -51.78 14.74
C LEU A 12 18.88 -51.94 13.77
N ASN A 13 18.11 -53.03 13.94
CA ASN A 13 16.90 -53.27 13.15
C ASN A 13 15.76 -52.30 13.54
N TYR A 14 15.60 -52.00 14.84
CA TYR A 14 14.63 -51.00 15.28
C TYR A 14 14.99 -49.58 14.77
N ILE A 15 16.26 -49.22 14.78
CA ILE A 15 16.73 -47.93 14.24
C ILE A 15 16.45 -47.84 12.71
N LYS A 16 16.74 -48.94 11.94
CA LYS A 16 16.43 -48.97 10.52
C LYS A 16 14.92 -48.88 10.26
N PHE A 17 14.11 -49.55 11.05
CA PHE A 17 12.66 -49.53 10.89
C PHE A 17 12.10 -48.12 11.28
N SER A 18 12.61 -47.49 12.32
CA SER A 18 12.26 -46.11 12.68
C SER A 18 12.66 -45.13 11.58
N LEU A 19 13.87 -45.25 11.03
CA LEU A 19 14.34 -44.39 9.95
C LEU A 19 13.48 -44.55 8.68
N PHE A 20 12.99 -45.76 8.40
CA PHE A 20 12.10 -46.01 7.27
C PHE A 20 10.73 -45.38 7.42
N LEU A 21 10.21 -45.25 8.66
CA LEU A 21 8.94 -44.59 8.95
C LEU A 21 9.00 -43.05 8.71
N PHE A 22 10.17 -42.43 8.86
CA PHE A 22 10.33 -40.99 8.55
C PHE A 22 10.34 -40.70 7.05
N LEU A 23 10.55 -41.70 6.18
CA LEU A 23 10.53 -41.51 4.73
C LEU A 23 9.11 -41.44 4.13
N PHE A 24 8.08 -41.78 4.91
CA PHE A 24 6.68 -41.69 4.49
C PHE A 24 5.96 -40.42 4.95
N ALA A 25 6.65 -39.50 5.58
CA ALA A 25 6.10 -38.19 5.90
C ALA A 25 6.11 -37.28 4.65
N CYS A 26 5.47 -37.73 3.57
CA CYS A 26 5.11 -36.85 2.48
C CYS A 26 3.98 -35.94 2.98
N ILE A 27 4.29 -34.69 3.22
CA ILE A 27 3.28 -33.64 3.31
C ILE A 27 2.87 -33.36 1.87
N ASP A 28 1.71 -33.86 1.47
CA ASP A 28 1.10 -33.40 0.20
C ASP A 28 0.82 -31.90 0.36
N PRO A 29 1.42 -31.03 -0.47
CA PRO A 29 1.06 -29.63 -0.44
C PRO A 29 -0.42 -29.51 -0.80
N VAL A 30 -1.24 -29.15 0.18
CA VAL A 30 -2.64 -28.80 -0.09
C VAL A 30 -2.59 -27.51 -0.91
N VAL A 31 -2.77 -27.63 -2.20
CA VAL A 31 -3.01 -26.46 -3.05
C VAL A 31 -4.42 -25.97 -2.70
N PRO A 32 -4.57 -24.82 -2.04
CA PRO A 32 -5.88 -24.28 -1.77
C PRO A 32 -6.58 -24.06 -3.12
N LYS A 33 -7.74 -24.68 -3.29
CA LYS A 33 -8.60 -24.38 -4.43
C LYS A 33 -9.26 -23.06 -4.13
N PHE A 34 -8.82 -22.01 -4.80
CA PHE A 34 -9.52 -20.73 -4.81
C PHE A 34 -10.59 -20.82 -5.91
N ASP A 35 -11.86 -20.71 -5.53
CA ASP A 35 -12.94 -20.47 -6.49
C ASP A 35 -12.87 -19.01 -6.91
N PHE A 36 -12.24 -18.77 -8.05
CA PHE A 36 -12.12 -17.45 -8.64
C PHE A 36 -13.49 -17.00 -9.16
N GLN A 37 -13.97 -15.86 -8.70
CA GLN A 37 -15.15 -15.22 -9.25
C GLN A 37 -14.73 -14.02 -10.09
N GLU A 38 -15.00 -14.10 -11.38
CA GLU A 38 -14.85 -12.98 -12.32
C GLU A 38 -16.08 -12.08 -12.27
N ASN A 39 -15.90 -10.85 -12.73
CA ASN A 39 -16.96 -9.85 -12.88
C ASN A 39 -17.62 -9.43 -11.54
N LEU A 40 -16.91 -9.55 -10.44
CA LEU A 40 -17.35 -8.93 -9.19
C LEU A 40 -17.07 -7.44 -9.25
N ILE A 41 -18.07 -6.64 -8.94
CA ILE A 41 -17.94 -5.18 -8.84
C ILE A 41 -17.49 -4.83 -7.43
N ILE A 42 -16.39 -4.11 -7.33
CA ILE A 42 -15.81 -3.59 -6.09
C ILE A 42 -15.99 -2.07 -6.10
N ILE A 43 -16.75 -1.56 -5.16
CA ILE A 43 -16.99 -0.12 -4.99
C ILE A 43 -16.36 0.29 -3.65
N ASN A 44 -15.34 1.14 -3.71
CA ASN A 44 -14.71 1.73 -2.53
C ASN A 44 -14.99 3.23 -2.54
N GLY A 45 -15.63 3.73 -1.49
CA GLY A 45 -15.96 5.13 -1.34
C GLY A 45 -15.39 5.71 -0.05
N LEU A 46 -14.89 6.92 -0.13
CA LEU A 46 -14.49 7.74 1.01
C LEU A 46 -15.34 9.01 1.03
N ALA A 47 -16.17 9.17 2.05
CA ALA A 47 -16.89 10.41 2.32
C ALA A 47 -16.21 11.15 3.49
N SER A 48 -15.59 12.29 3.19
CA SER A 48 -14.64 12.96 4.08
C SER A 48 -15.10 14.32 4.54
N THR A 49 -14.75 14.68 5.77
CA THR A 49 -14.90 16.06 6.31
C THR A 49 -13.83 17.01 5.81
N VAL A 50 -12.79 16.50 5.14
CA VAL A 50 -11.73 17.30 4.53
C VAL A 50 -12.13 17.65 3.09
N PRO A 51 -12.19 18.94 2.72
CA PRO A 51 -12.57 19.34 1.37
C PRO A 51 -11.67 18.70 0.30
N GLY A 52 -12.28 18.30 -0.84
CA GLY A 52 -11.57 17.74 -1.99
C GLY A 52 -11.06 16.32 -1.83
N THR A 53 -11.32 15.64 -0.72
CA THR A 53 -10.84 14.26 -0.48
C THR A 53 -11.92 13.19 -0.63
N THR A 54 -13.17 13.58 -0.77
CA THR A 54 -14.28 12.64 -1.02
C THR A 54 -14.16 12.04 -2.41
N ASN A 55 -14.06 10.71 -2.48
CA ASN A 55 -13.86 10.01 -3.75
C ASN A 55 -14.49 8.62 -3.75
N VAL A 56 -14.67 8.07 -4.96
CA VAL A 56 -15.15 6.69 -5.18
C VAL A 56 -14.30 6.04 -6.25
N THR A 57 -13.98 4.78 -6.07
CA THR A 57 -13.41 3.92 -7.12
C THR A 57 -14.36 2.77 -7.41
N VAL A 58 -14.53 2.46 -8.69
CA VAL A 58 -15.32 1.32 -9.16
C VAL A 58 -14.41 0.40 -9.94
N LYS A 59 -14.29 -0.84 -9.51
CA LYS A 59 -13.43 -1.83 -10.14
C LYS A 59 -14.21 -3.12 -10.40
N GLU A 60 -13.78 -3.86 -11.40
CA GLU A 60 -14.28 -5.18 -11.74
C GLU A 60 -13.15 -6.20 -11.59
N THR A 61 -13.43 -7.33 -10.94
CA THR A 61 -12.46 -8.42 -10.86
C THR A 61 -12.33 -9.13 -12.19
N ILE A 62 -11.10 -9.39 -12.57
CA ILE A 62 -10.73 -10.15 -13.77
C ILE A 62 -9.72 -11.23 -13.41
N ILE A 63 -9.57 -12.22 -14.27
CA ILE A 63 -8.49 -13.20 -14.17
C ILE A 63 -7.52 -12.92 -15.31
N GLU A 64 -6.29 -12.55 -14.99
CA GLU A 64 -5.20 -12.43 -15.93
C GLU A 64 -4.09 -13.41 -15.58
N PHE A 65 -3.68 -14.22 -16.56
CA PHE A 65 -2.63 -15.26 -16.39
C PHE A 65 -2.85 -16.22 -15.22
N GLY A 66 -4.12 -16.42 -14.82
CA GLY A 66 -4.49 -17.30 -13.71
C GLY A 66 -4.39 -16.67 -12.33
N GLU A 67 -4.16 -15.37 -12.27
CA GLU A 67 -4.13 -14.58 -11.03
C GLU A 67 -5.29 -13.58 -10.99
N TYR A 68 -5.69 -13.22 -9.77
CA TYR A 68 -6.67 -12.16 -9.58
C TYR A 68 -6.07 -10.80 -9.93
N ALA A 69 -6.74 -10.10 -10.80
CA ALA A 69 -6.52 -8.70 -11.08
C ALA A 69 -7.83 -7.92 -10.95
N SER A 70 -7.75 -6.62 -10.96
CA SER A 70 -8.91 -5.74 -11.06
C SER A 70 -8.64 -4.64 -12.05
N ARG A 71 -9.67 -4.27 -12.81
CA ARG A 71 -9.64 -3.12 -13.71
C ARG A 71 -10.66 -2.08 -13.31
N SER A 72 -10.37 -0.82 -13.54
CA SER A 72 -11.30 0.28 -13.31
C SER A 72 -12.47 0.22 -14.30
N VAL A 73 -13.67 0.55 -13.81
CA VAL A 73 -14.88 0.67 -14.62
C VAL A 73 -15.12 2.14 -14.88
N ALA A 74 -14.93 2.55 -16.14
CA ALA A 74 -15.15 3.93 -16.59
C ALA A 74 -16.62 4.17 -16.96
N GLY A 75 -17.04 5.45 -16.99
CA GLY A 75 -18.38 5.86 -17.44
C GLY A 75 -19.50 5.54 -16.48
N CYS A 76 -19.21 5.33 -15.20
CA CYS A 76 -20.24 5.19 -14.18
C CYS A 76 -20.89 6.54 -13.86
N SER A 77 -22.20 6.53 -13.58
CA SER A 77 -22.90 7.66 -12.94
C SER A 77 -22.96 7.42 -11.45
N ILE A 78 -22.39 8.33 -10.66
CA ILE A 78 -22.27 8.16 -9.22
C ILE A 78 -22.78 9.38 -8.50
N ASP A 79 -23.63 9.16 -7.50
CA ASP A 79 -24.12 10.19 -6.59
C ASP A 79 -23.82 9.84 -5.14
N LEU A 80 -23.33 10.81 -4.38
CA LEU A 80 -23.36 10.77 -2.93
C LEU A 80 -24.67 11.39 -2.46
N ILE A 81 -25.42 10.68 -1.65
CA ILE A 81 -26.75 11.09 -1.21
C ILE A 81 -26.72 11.33 0.29
N ASN A 82 -27.12 12.52 0.70
CA ASN A 82 -27.38 12.78 2.11
C ASN A 82 -28.66 12.07 2.52
N SER A 83 -28.57 11.05 3.37
CA SER A 83 -29.73 10.23 3.74
C SER A 83 -30.78 11.00 4.55
N ASP A 84 -30.36 12.09 5.23
CA ASP A 84 -31.26 12.91 6.07
C ASP A 84 -32.05 13.92 5.23
N THR A 85 -31.40 14.54 4.22
CA THR A 85 -32.04 15.59 3.38
C THR A 85 -32.45 15.11 2.00
N GLN A 86 -31.96 13.93 1.56
CA GLN A 86 -32.14 13.39 0.21
C GLN A 86 -31.48 14.23 -0.88
N GLU A 87 -30.58 15.12 -0.51
CA GLU A 87 -29.78 15.91 -1.45
C GLU A 87 -28.73 15.03 -2.12
N ARG A 88 -28.53 15.22 -3.43
CA ARG A 88 -27.62 14.43 -4.27
C ARG A 88 -26.45 15.28 -4.76
N PHE A 89 -25.26 14.71 -4.67
CA PHE A 89 -24.02 15.34 -5.07
C PHE A 89 -23.32 14.43 -6.10
N PRO A 90 -23.27 14.83 -7.39
CA PRO A 90 -22.71 13.99 -8.42
C PRO A 90 -21.19 13.95 -8.34
N PHE A 91 -20.62 12.79 -8.69
CA PHE A 91 -19.19 12.61 -8.88
C PHE A 91 -18.80 12.79 -10.35
N TYR A 92 -17.56 13.20 -10.57
CA TYR A 92 -16.95 13.39 -11.86
C TYR A 92 -15.76 12.46 -12.03
N GLU A 93 -15.69 11.78 -13.16
CA GLU A 93 -14.61 10.87 -13.50
C GLU A 93 -13.30 11.61 -13.76
N ASN A 94 -12.21 11.16 -13.14
CA ASN A 94 -10.87 11.64 -13.40
C ASN A 94 -9.89 10.45 -13.34
N GLY A 95 -9.60 9.85 -14.48
CA GLY A 95 -8.84 8.61 -14.60
C GLY A 95 -9.60 7.44 -13.95
N ASP A 96 -8.95 6.76 -13.02
CA ASP A 96 -9.50 5.58 -12.33
C ASP A 96 -10.33 5.91 -11.08
N VAL A 97 -10.50 7.19 -10.77
CA VAL A 97 -11.14 7.68 -9.55
C VAL A 97 -12.24 8.68 -9.91
N TYR A 98 -13.34 8.60 -9.20
CA TYR A 98 -14.44 9.55 -9.27
C TYR A 98 -14.35 10.50 -8.09
N TYR A 99 -14.33 11.81 -8.35
CA TYR A 99 -14.24 12.88 -7.35
C TYR A 99 -15.51 13.71 -7.36
N ILE A 100 -15.83 14.25 -6.21
CA ILE A 100 -16.83 15.28 -6.05
C ILE A 100 -16.16 16.66 -6.16
N SER A 101 -16.94 17.75 -6.12
CA SER A 101 -16.39 19.12 -6.12
C SER A 101 -15.29 19.31 -5.05
N ASP A 102 -14.23 20.06 -5.39
CA ASP A 102 -13.05 20.28 -4.53
C ASP A 102 -13.37 20.98 -3.20
N ASP A 103 -14.49 21.70 -3.12
CA ASP A 103 -14.97 22.38 -1.91
C ASP A 103 -15.94 21.54 -1.09
N PHE A 104 -16.36 20.38 -1.62
CA PHE A 104 -17.28 19.50 -0.94
C PHE A 104 -16.62 18.84 0.29
N LYS A 105 -17.37 18.77 1.35
CA LYS A 105 -17.04 18.03 2.57
C LYS A 105 -18.33 17.53 3.24
N THR A 106 -18.24 16.39 3.91
CA THR A 106 -19.32 15.91 4.75
C THR A 106 -19.35 16.68 6.09
N THR A 107 -20.47 16.64 6.76
CA THR A 107 -20.62 17.24 8.09
C THR A 107 -20.63 16.12 9.14
N PRO A 108 -19.87 16.24 10.24
CA PRO A 108 -19.94 15.29 11.35
C PRO A 108 -21.39 15.08 11.79
N GLY A 109 -21.74 13.83 12.06
CA GLY A 109 -23.10 13.43 12.47
C GLY A 109 -24.10 13.21 11.35
N SER A 110 -23.86 13.72 10.13
CA SER A 110 -24.75 13.49 8.97
C SER A 110 -24.59 12.07 8.41
N ARG A 111 -25.64 11.61 7.73
CA ARG A 111 -25.69 10.27 7.15
C ARG A 111 -25.59 10.34 5.64
N TRP A 112 -24.82 9.41 5.06
CA TRP A 112 -24.54 9.37 3.65
C TRP A 112 -24.65 7.97 3.08
N GLU A 113 -25.09 7.88 1.84
CA GLU A 113 -25.10 6.67 1.03
C GLU A 113 -24.57 6.99 -0.38
N VAL A 114 -23.94 6.02 -1.02
CA VAL A 114 -23.51 6.16 -2.41
C VAL A 114 -24.40 5.31 -3.31
N GLU A 115 -24.80 5.88 -4.43
CA GLU A 115 -25.48 5.18 -5.52
C GLU A 115 -24.62 5.21 -6.77
N VAL A 116 -24.35 4.03 -7.32
CA VAL A 116 -23.51 3.85 -8.52
C VAL A 116 -24.33 3.18 -9.59
N THR A 117 -24.45 3.80 -10.75
CA THR A 117 -25.03 3.22 -11.95
C THR A 117 -23.91 2.89 -12.92
N LEU A 118 -23.75 1.62 -13.25
CA LEU A 118 -22.77 1.16 -14.23
C LEU A 118 -23.22 1.48 -15.67
N PRO A 119 -22.29 1.46 -16.65
CA PRO A 119 -22.61 1.70 -18.05
C PRO A 119 -23.63 0.70 -18.65
N ASN A 120 -23.72 -0.49 -18.11
CA ASN A 120 -24.71 -1.51 -18.50
C ASN A 120 -26.11 -1.29 -17.90
N GLY A 121 -26.26 -0.29 -17.00
CA GLY A 121 -27.51 0.05 -16.35
C GLY A 121 -27.71 -0.60 -14.97
N ASP A 122 -26.78 -1.44 -14.50
CA ASP A 122 -26.88 -2.02 -13.15
C ASP A 122 -26.67 -0.93 -12.10
N ILE A 123 -27.47 -0.98 -11.04
CA ILE A 123 -27.45 0.00 -9.96
C ILE A 123 -27.02 -0.67 -8.65
N TYR A 124 -26.02 -0.08 -8.01
CA TYR A 124 -25.53 -0.46 -6.70
C TYR A 124 -25.75 0.68 -5.72
N LYS A 125 -26.17 0.35 -4.51
CA LYS A 125 -26.41 1.32 -3.45
C LYS A 125 -25.82 0.82 -2.14
N SER A 126 -25.09 1.69 -1.45
CA SER A 126 -24.55 1.36 -0.13
C SER A 126 -25.63 1.44 0.96
N THR A 127 -25.32 0.90 2.13
CA THR A 127 -25.98 1.27 3.37
C THR A 127 -25.72 2.73 3.70
N SER A 128 -26.59 3.31 4.54
CA SER A 128 -26.40 4.67 5.02
C SER A 128 -25.43 4.67 6.20
N GLU A 129 -24.30 5.34 6.03
CA GLU A 129 -23.24 5.44 7.03
C GLU A 129 -23.18 6.84 7.64
N LYS A 130 -22.93 6.90 8.94
CA LYS A 130 -22.82 8.17 9.66
C LYS A 130 -21.37 8.67 9.60
N THR A 131 -21.18 9.94 9.21
CA THR A 131 -19.88 10.60 9.38
C THR A 131 -19.57 10.69 10.88
N PRO A 132 -18.45 10.13 11.35
CA PRO A 132 -18.08 10.18 12.75
C PRO A 132 -17.80 11.62 13.20
N ASP A 133 -17.88 11.83 14.50
CA ASP A 133 -17.49 13.09 15.09
C ASP A 133 -15.96 13.25 15.01
N LEU A 134 -15.50 14.50 14.93
CA LEU A 134 -14.07 14.77 14.82
C LEU A 134 -13.35 14.47 16.14
N VAL A 135 -12.31 13.69 16.05
CA VAL A 135 -11.36 13.49 17.15
C VAL A 135 -10.27 14.54 17.05
N SER A 136 -10.14 15.37 18.08
CA SER A 136 -9.12 16.43 18.10
C SER A 136 -7.78 15.88 18.51
N ILE A 137 -6.77 16.14 17.69
CA ILE A 137 -5.38 15.87 18.04
C ILE A 137 -4.96 16.88 19.13
N GLN A 138 -4.43 16.37 20.24
CA GLN A 138 -3.97 17.17 21.38
C GLN A 138 -2.52 17.61 21.18
N GLU A 139 -1.68 16.68 20.76
CA GLU A 139 -0.26 16.91 20.53
C GLU A 139 0.29 16.02 19.43
N ILE A 140 1.26 16.53 18.67
CA ILE A 140 2.08 15.76 17.73
C ILE A 140 3.54 16.10 18.04
N TYR A 141 4.35 15.09 18.32
CA TYR A 141 5.77 15.28 18.57
C TYR A 141 6.58 14.10 18.02
N SER A 142 7.88 14.30 17.90
CA SER A 142 8.80 13.21 17.51
C SER A 142 9.82 12.96 18.60
N GLU A 143 10.19 11.69 18.76
CA GLU A 143 11.28 11.24 19.60
C GLU A 143 12.28 10.48 18.75
N PHE A 144 13.57 10.85 18.90
CA PHE A 144 14.64 10.13 18.24
C PHE A 144 14.88 8.79 18.93
N ASN A 145 14.82 7.70 18.16
CA ASN A 145 15.12 6.35 18.62
C ASN A 145 16.36 5.82 17.90
N PRO A 146 17.49 5.62 18.60
CA PRO A 146 18.72 5.09 18.00
C PRO A 146 18.59 3.63 17.54
N GLU A 147 17.58 2.91 18.03
CA GLU A 147 17.32 1.50 17.76
C GLU A 147 15.92 1.30 17.16
N MET A 148 15.55 2.14 16.16
CA MET A 148 14.20 2.19 15.60
C MET A 148 13.82 0.88 14.89
N THR A 149 14.69 0.37 14.05
CA THR A 149 14.44 -0.83 13.25
C THR A 149 15.70 -1.67 13.15
N TYR A 150 15.58 -2.97 13.39
CA TYR A 150 16.69 -3.90 13.15
C TYR A 150 16.77 -4.25 11.66
N ASP A 151 17.94 -4.11 11.07
CA ASP A 151 18.22 -4.45 9.68
C ASP A 151 19.18 -5.62 9.61
N GLU A 152 18.71 -6.75 9.12
CA GLU A 152 19.50 -7.97 8.98
C GLU A 152 20.70 -7.81 8.02
N SER A 153 20.60 -6.90 7.05
CA SER A 153 21.69 -6.67 6.08
C SER A 153 22.90 -5.99 6.70
N TYR A 154 22.71 -5.24 7.77
CA TYR A 154 23.73 -4.56 8.54
C TYR A 154 24.08 -5.25 9.86
N ASP A 155 23.28 -6.29 10.23
CA ASP A 155 23.35 -6.94 11.55
C ASP A 155 23.30 -5.91 12.69
N GLY A 156 22.38 -4.96 12.60
CA GLY A 156 22.29 -3.85 13.54
C GLY A 156 21.02 -3.02 13.43
N TYR A 157 20.91 -2.07 14.34
CA TYR A 157 19.75 -1.16 14.39
C TYR A 157 19.99 0.08 13.53
N ILE A 158 18.95 0.48 12.81
CA ILE A 158 18.89 1.74 12.09
C ILE A 158 18.17 2.75 12.97
N PRO A 159 18.78 3.93 13.21
CA PRO A 159 18.11 4.99 13.96
C PRO A 159 17.00 5.65 13.14
N GLY A 160 16.03 6.23 13.84
CA GLY A 160 14.92 6.94 13.23
C GLY A 160 14.19 7.82 14.23
N ASP A 161 13.19 8.55 13.74
CA ASP A 161 12.29 9.35 14.57
C ASP A 161 10.94 8.65 14.67
N GLU A 162 10.47 8.44 15.90
CA GLU A 162 9.12 8.01 16.20
C GLU A 162 8.21 9.23 16.21
N ILE A 163 7.17 9.23 15.37
CA ILE A 163 6.14 10.27 15.40
C ILE A 163 5.03 9.80 16.34
N LYS A 164 4.78 10.56 17.40
CA LYS A 164 3.75 10.30 18.39
C LYS A 164 2.63 11.31 18.26
N ILE A 165 1.40 10.80 18.32
CA ILE A 165 0.18 11.58 18.17
C ILE A 165 -0.69 11.29 19.38
N ASP A 166 -0.90 12.31 20.20
CA ASP A 166 -1.75 12.23 21.37
C ASP A 166 -3.15 12.78 21.05
N PHE A 167 -4.15 11.97 21.30
CA PHE A 167 -5.55 12.34 21.18
C PHE A 167 -6.38 11.54 22.19
N GLN A 168 -7.58 12.02 22.45
CA GLN A 168 -8.54 11.30 23.29
C GLN A 168 -9.63 10.73 22.41
N ASP A 169 -9.70 9.41 22.35
CA ASP A 169 -10.75 8.72 21.63
C ASP A 169 -12.05 8.72 22.44
N PRO A 170 -13.20 9.09 21.85
CA PRO A 170 -14.50 9.00 22.49
C PRO A 170 -14.87 7.54 22.78
N THR A 171 -15.22 7.23 24.05
CA THR A 171 -15.52 5.87 24.49
C THR A 171 -16.91 5.38 24.11
N ASP A 172 -17.78 6.25 23.59
CA ASP A 172 -19.18 5.98 23.26
C ASP A 172 -19.39 5.60 21.79
N GLN A 173 -18.32 5.62 21.00
CA GLN A 173 -18.34 5.23 19.59
C GLN A 173 -17.12 4.39 19.25
N LYS A 174 -17.26 3.56 18.23
CA LYS A 174 -16.14 2.80 17.68
C LYS A 174 -15.49 3.59 16.57
N ASN A 175 -14.21 3.90 16.73
CA ASN A 175 -13.43 4.66 15.77
C ASN A 175 -12.36 3.77 15.11
N PHE A 176 -11.98 4.15 13.90
CA PHE A 176 -10.89 3.52 13.16
C PHE A 176 -9.98 4.63 12.68
N PHE A 177 -8.70 4.52 13.00
CA PHE A 177 -7.71 5.53 12.66
C PHE A 177 -6.81 5.04 11.55
N LEU A 178 -6.70 5.83 10.48
CA LEU A 178 -5.81 5.60 9.36
C LEU A 178 -4.71 6.64 9.38
N TYR A 179 -3.48 6.21 9.51
CA TYR A 179 -2.33 7.10 9.53
C TYR A 179 -1.59 7.01 8.21
N GLN A 180 -1.39 8.16 7.58
CA GLN A 180 -0.58 8.32 6.38
C GLN A 180 0.48 9.38 6.65
N TYR A 181 1.72 9.11 6.23
CA TYR A 181 2.74 10.13 6.29
C TYR A 181 3.45 10.28 4.94
N ARG A 182 3.97 11.48 4.72
CA ARG A 182 4.84 11.79 3.59
C ARG A 182 6.10 12.43 4.12
N ALA A 183 7.24 11.79 3.87
CA ALA A 183 8.53 12.37 4.19
C ALA A 183 9.08 13.10 2.96
N TYR A 184 9.54 14.32 3.17
CA TYR A 184 10.18 15.15 2.16
C TYR A 184 11.64 15.30 2.54
N GLN A 185 12.52 14.63 1.82
CA GLN A 185 13.95 14.71 2.00
C GLN A 185 14.55 15.53 0.88
N GLU A 186 15.33 16.57 1.24
CA GLU A 186 16.07 17.33 0.25
C GLU A 186 17.26 16.52 -0.24
N GLU A 187 17.35 16.34 -1.55
CA GLU A 187 18.46 15.65 -2.21
C GLU A 187 19.06 16.54 -3.31
N LEU A 188 20.31 16.34 -3.59
CA LEU A 188 20.95 16.98 -4.72
C LEU A 188 20.76 16.12 -5.97
N TYR A 189 20.13 16.70 -6.97
CA TYR A 189 20.01 16.07 -8.28
C TYR A 189 21.28 16.33 -9.11
N CYS A 190 21.90 15.27 -9.58
CA CYS A 190 23.10 15.33 -10.40
C CYS A 190 22.75 15.15 -11.88
N LYS A 191 23.02 16.15 -12.69
CA LYS A 191 23.03 15.99 -14.16
C LYS A 191 24.30 15.28 -14.57
N ILE A 192 24.15 14.19 -15.32
CA ILE A 192 25.25 13.38 -15.81
C ILE A 192 25.39 13.61 -17.32
N CYS A 193 26.61 13.86 -17.77
CA CYS A 193 26.97 13.95 -19.18
C CYS A 193 27.88 12.77 -19.52
N LEU A 194 27.37 11.82 -20.27
CA LEU A 194 28.13 10.65 -20.71
C LEU A 194 29.00 10.99 -21.92
N ASN A 195 30.29 10.64 -21.87
CA ASN A 195 31.28 10.91 -22.91
C ASN A 195 31.32 12.38 -23.34
N GLY A 196 31.11 13.29 -22.40
CA GLY A 196 31.06 14.72 -22.66
C GLY A 196 31.43 15.57 -21.47
N ILE A 197 31.36 16.87 -21.64
CA ILE A 197 31.63 17.88 -20.61
C ILE A 197 30.34 18.67 -20.38
N LEU A 198 29.92 18.80 -19.13
CA LEU A 198 28.86 19.72 -18.75
C LEU A 198 29.41 21.15 -18.74
N ARG A 199 28.84 22.01 -19.58
CA ARG A 199 29.13 23.44 -19.60
C ARG A 199 27.81 24.21 -19.68
N ASP A 200 27.63 25.16 -18.77
CA ASP A 200 26.43 26.01 -18.69
C ASP A 200 25.11 25.21 -18.63
N GLY A 201 25.14 24.03 -17.99
CA GLY A 201 24.00 23.13 -17.85
C GLY A 201 23.70 22.27 -19.09
N GLU A 202 24.47 22.39 -20.17
CA GLU A 202 24.36 21.56 -21.36
C GLU A 202 25.47 20.50 -21.42
N CYS A 203 25.10 19.31 -21.89
CA CYS A 203 26.03 18.22 -22.11
C CYS A 203 26.63 18.34 -23.51
N LEU A 204 27.88 18.78 -23.59
CA LEU A 204 28.65 18.85 -24.82
C LEU A 204 29.38 17.52 -25.02
N SER A 205 28.79 16.61 -25.79
CA SER A 205 29.44 15.34 -26.10
C SER A 205 30.68 15.56 -26.96
N GLN A 206 31.83 15.03 -26.50
CA GLN A 206 33.04 14.97 -27.33
C GLN A 206 32.98 13.69 -28.16
N VAL A 207 32.22 13.73 -29.24
CA VAL A 207 32.22 12.64 -30.21
C VAL A 207 33.57 12.63 -30.93
N ASN A 208 34.28 11.51 -30.83
CA ASN A 208 35.50 11.20 -31.54
C ASN A 208 36.83 11.71 -30.96
N ASN A 209 37.12 11.40 -29.72
CA ASN A 209 38.47 11.34 -29.27
C ASN A 209 38.98 9.88 -29.34
N PRO A 210 39.76 9.49 -30.38
CA PRO A 210 40.24 8.11 -30.54
C PRO A 210 41.22 7.66 -29.44
N LEU A 211 41.63 8.56 -28.55
CA LEU A 211 42.47 8.28 -27.41
C LEU A 211 41.68 7.87 -26.17
N LEU A 212 40.38 8.04 -26.16
CA LEU A 212 39.51 7.64 -25.04
C LEU A 212 39.06 6.20 -25.25
N THR A 213 39.76 5.25 -24.69
CA THR A 213 39.42 3.81 -24.74
C THR A 213 38.41 3.38 -23.70
N LYS A 214 37.97 4.27 -22.81
CA LYS A 214 37.01 4.00 -21.74
C LYS A 214 35.93 5.06 -21.74
N GLU A 215 34.69 4.63 -21.44
CA GLU A 215 33.64 5.54 -21.14
C GLU A 215 33.94 6.40 -19.93
N TYR A 216 33.70 7.68 -20.02
CA TYR A 216 33.85 8.62 -18.92
C TYR A 216 32.57 9.45 -18.81
N TYR A 217 32.32 10.01 -17.65
CA TYR A 217 31.24 10.93 -17.43
C TYR A 217 31.67 12.11 -16.58
N THR A 218 31.08 13.25 -16.85
CA THR A 218 31.11 14.41 -15.97
C THR A 218 29.75 14.63 -15.36
N TYR A 219 29.71 15.17 -14.17
CA TYR A 219 28.45 15.45 -13.49
C TYR A 219 28.52 16.75 -12.71
N ILE A 220 27.37 17.36 -12.52
CA ILE A 220 27.17 18.52 -11.67
C ILE A 220 25.93 18.29 -10.81
N CYS A 221 26.06 18.47 -9.50
CA CYS A 221 24.98 18.28 -8.51
C CYS A 221 24.65 19.65 -7.89
N ASP A 222 24.02 20.50 -8.66
CA ASP A 222 23.69 21.89 -8.27
C ASP A 222 22.19 22.15 -8.11
N GLN A 223 21.38 21.17 -8.48
CA GLN A 223 19.91 21.29 -8.37
C GLN A 223 19.41 20.54 -7.14
N ARG A 224 18.65 21.25 -6.33
CA ARG A 224 17.93 20.66 -5.21
C ARG A 224 16.62 20.07 -5.70
N CYS A 225 16.31 18.87 -5.28
CA CYS A 225 15.05 18.21 -5.50
C CYS A 225 14.54 17.60 -4.20
N TRP A 226 13.28 17.23 -4.20
CA TRP A 226 12.67 16.57 -3.07
C TRP A 226 12.41 15.10 -3.39
N LYS A 227 13.00 14.22 -2.62
CA LYS A 227 12.58 12.81 -2.58
C LYS A 227 11.38 12.72 -1.67
N ILE A 228 10.28 12.23 -2.22
CA ILE A 228 9.05 12.03 -1.47
C ILE A 228 8.91 10.54 -1.18
N THR A 229 8.89 10.18 0.09
CA THR A 229 8.65 8.81 0.54
C THR A 229 7.27 8.74 1.18
N TYR A 230 6.52 7.75 0.79
CA TYR A 230 5.21 7.44 1.35
C TYR A 230 5.35 6.19 2.23
N ASN A 231 4.61 6.16 3.33
CA ASN A 231 4.47 4.92 4.08
C ASN A 231 3.29 4.11 3.54
N ASP A 232 3.28 2.83 3.89
CA ASP A 232 2.08 2.03 3.80
C ASP A 232 1.04 2.55 4.81
N GLU A 233 -0.23 2.34 4.49
CA GLU A 233 -1.32 2.74 5.36
C GLU A 233 -1.31 1.87 6.64
N ILE A 234 -1.39 2.53 7.79
CA ILE A 234 -1.49 1.86 9.09
C ILE A 234 -2.90 2.11 9.62
N ILE A 235 -3.65 1.02 9.80
CA ILE A 235 -4.99 1.07 10.38
C ILE A 235 -4.88 0.61 11.83
N VAL A 236 -5.33 1.44 12.74
CA VAL A 236 -5.43 1.11 14.16
C VAL A 236 -6.91 0.97 14.52
N PHE A 237 -7.23 -0.10 15.20
CA PHE A 237 -8.59 -0.36 15.71
C PHE A 237 -8.62 -0.03 17.21
N ASP A 238 -9.68 0.61 17.62
CA ASP A 238 -10.01 0.80 19.03
C ASP A 238 -10.78 -0.40 19.61
#